data_ec95a52e26df7facc9ecd2906129e626
#
_entry.id   ec95a52e26df7facc9ecd2906129e626
#
_cell.length_a   1.000
_cell.length_b   1.000
_cell.length_c   1.000
_cell.angle_alpha   90.00
_cell.angle_beta   90.00
_cell.angle_gamma   90.00
#
_symmetry.space_group_name_H-M   'P 1'
#
loop_
_entity.id
_entity.type
_entity.pdbx_description
1 polymer ?
#
loop_
_entity_poly.entity_id
_entity_poly.type
_entity_poly.pdbx_seq_one_letter_code
_entity_poly.pdbx_strand_id
1 'polypeptide(L)'
;VNIPNELFRTSKGFSFQCDKNSRIVLHFGEMQASFRIQDFLNFRRFINRIDIRGKIFDLSDESDYEFVEIPQANLYQKLTLCEIIQLRELINGTHFAIELNSLIHELIYQEQESI
;
A
#
# COMPACT_ATOMS: atom_id res chain seq x y z
N VAL A 1 14.78 14.13 4.78
CA VAL A 1 14.68 14.42 3.36
C VAL A 1 13.26 14.15 2.89
N ASN A 2 12.62 15.14 2.30
CA ASN A 2 11.28 14.98 1.76
C ASN A 2 11.34 14.33 0.39
N ILE A 3 10.52 13.31 0.20
CA ILE A 3 10.37 12.65 -1.11
C ILE A 3 9.23 13.34 -1.85
N PRO A 4 9.47 13.82 -3.08
CA PRO A 4 8.40 14.44 -3.86
C PRO A 4 7.25 13.45 -4.06
N ASN A 5 6.01 13.92 -3.89
CA ASN A 5 4.80 13.13 -4.06
C ASN A 5 4.67 11.95 -3.09
N GLU A 6 5.25 12.07 -1.91
CA GLU A 6 5.06 11.10 -0.86
C GLU A 6 3.57 11.00 -0.52
N LEU A 7 3.04 9.78 -0.48
CA LEU A 7 1.63 9.53 -0.19
C LEU A 7 1.40 9.24 1.28
N PHE A 8 2.18 8.35 1.85
CA PHE A 8 2.02 7.96 3.25
C PHE A 8 3.33 7.44 3.81
N ARG A 9 3.51 7.58 5.11
CA ARG A 9 4.71 7.11 5.80
C ARG A 9 4.35 6.50 7.15
N THR A 10 4.97 5.37 7.45
CA THR A 10 4.90 4.71 8.75
C THR A 10 6.32 4.54 9.29
N SER A 11 6.44 3.99 10.51
CA SER A 11 7.76 3.67 11.06
C SER A 11 8.50 2.59 10.27
N LYS A 12 7.81 1.80 9.46
CA LYS A 12 8.38 0.68 8.72
C LYS A 12 8.58 0.96 7.24
N GLY A 13 7.99 2.01 6.70
CA GLY A 13 8.12 2.28 5.30
C GLY A 13 7.37 3.52 4.84
N PHE A 14 7.37 3.72 3.55
CA PHE A 14 6.70 4.86 2.94
C PHE A 14 6.27 4.52 1.52
N SER A 15 5.40 5.36 0.98
CA SER A 15 4.93 5.24 -0.39
C SER A 15 4.95 6.59 -1.09
N PHE A 16 5.10 6.56 -2.40
CA PHE A 16 5.04 7.77 -3.20
C PHE A 16 4.50 7.44 -4.60
N GLN A 17 4.05 8.48 -5.30
CA GLN A 17 3.60 8.35 -6.67
C GLN A 17 4.69 8.86 -7.60
N CYS A 18 5.06 8.05 -8.59
CA CYS A 18 6.05 8.44 -9.58
C CYS A 18 5.40 9.32 -10.65
N ASP A 19 5.92 10.53 -10.86
CA ASP A 19 5.37 11.47 -11.83
C ASP A 19 5.48 11.00 -13.26
N LYS A 20 6.52 10.23 -13.57
CA LYS A 20 6.82 9.86 -14.97
C LYS A 20 5.86 8.81 -15.50
N ASN A 21 5.41 7.89 -14.67
CA ASN A 21 4.62 6.74 -15.12
C ASN A 21 3.39 6.50 -14.26
N SER A 22 3.06 7.39 -13.35
CA SER A 22 1.90 7.31 -12.45
C SER A 22 1.84 6.03 -11.63
N ARG A 23 2.99 5.42 -11.38
CA ARG A 23 3.06 4.22 -10.57
C ARG A 23 3.08 4.55 -9.09
N ILE A 24 2.52 3.64 -8.30
CA ILE A 24 2.59 3.71 -6.84
C ILE A 24 3.77 2.87 -6.41
N VAL A 25 4.71 3.48 -5.70
CA VAL A 25 5.91 2.80 -5.22
C VAL A 25 5.84 2.66 -3.71
N LEU A 26 6.06 1.44 -3.24
CA LEU A 26 6.09 1.11 -1.82
C LEU A 26 7.48 0.72 -1.40
N HIS A 27 7.96 1.29 -0.29
CA HIS A 27 9.16 0.84 0.41
C HIS A 27 8.73 0.37 1.80
N PHE A 28 8.97 -0.89 2.10
CA PHE A 28 8.59 -1.48 3.37
C PHE A 28 9.73 -2.38 3.86
N GLY A 29 10.45 -1.93 4.89
CA GLY A 29 11.67 -2.61 5.29
C GLY A 29 12.65 -2.67 4.13
N GLU A 30 13.05 -3.87 3.75
CA GLU A 30 13.92 -4.08 2.59
C GLU A 30 13.13 -4.31 1.29
N MET A 31 11.82 -4.43 1.40
CA MET A 31 10.95 -4.67 0.25
C MET A 31 10.71 -3.38 -0.50
N GLN A 32 10.76 -3.47 -1.82
CA GLN A 32 10.39 -2.37 -2.71
C GLN A 32 9.52 -2.92 -3.83
N ALA A 33 8.38 -2.27 -4.07
CA ALA A 33 7.45 -2.69 -5.11
C ALA A 33 6.90 -1.48 -5.84
N SER A 34 6.67 -1.63 -7.14
CA SER A 34 6.11 -0.60 -7.99
C SER A 34 4.86 -1.16 -8.67
N PHE A 35 3.75 -0.45 -8.53
CA PHE A 35 2.45 -0.90 -9.01
C PHE A 35 1.82 0.11 -9.95
N ARG A 36 1.12 -0.39 -10.96
CA ARG A 36 0.07 0.40 -11.60
C ARG A 36 -1.06 0.60 -10.58
N ILE A 37 -1.86 1.65 -10.76
CA ILE A 37 -2.95 1.95 -9.81
C ILE A 37 -3.88 0.74 -9.63
N GLN A 38 -4.29 0.10 -10.71
CA GLN A 38 -5.18 -1.05 -10.61
C GLN A 38 -4.54 -2.23 -9.89
N ASP A 39 -3.26 -2.48 -10.14
CA ASP A 39 -2.52 -3.56 -9.47
C ASP A 39 -2.34 -3.25 -7.99
N PHE A 40 -2.13 -1.98 -7.63
CA PHE A 40 -2.06 -1.55 -6.25
C PHE A 40 -3.39 -1.81 -5.52
N LEU A 41 -4.50 -1.47 -6.15
CA LEU A 41 -5.83 -1.70 -5.56
C LEU A 41 -6.09 -3.19 -5.35
N ASN A 42 -5.68 -4.03 -6.30
CA ASN A 42 -5.79 -5.48 -6.17
C ASN A 42 -4.91 -6.01 -5.03
N PHE A 43 -3.70 -5.49 -4.91
CA PHE A 43 -2.78 -5.84 -3.84
C PHE A 43 -3.37 -5.46 -2.47
N ARG A 44 -3.95 -4.27 -2.38
CA ARG A 44 -4.63 -3.82 -1.17
C ARG A 44 -5.75 -4.79 -0.76
N ARG A 45 -6.57 -5.20 -1.72
CA ARG A 45 -7.64 -6.17 -1.45
C ARG A 45 -7.08 -7.49 -0.96
N PHE A 46 -6.01 -7.97 -1.58
CA PHE A 46 -5.35 -9.22 -1.17
C PHE A 46 -4.86 -9.13 0.27
N ILE A 47 -4.13 -8.07 0.61
CA ILE A 47 -3.58 -7.90 1.96
C ILE A 47 -4.70 -7.74 3.01
N ASN A 48 -5.75 -7.00 2.68
CA ASN A 48 -6.88 -6.80 3.60
C ASN A 48 -7.72 -8.06 3.81
N ARG A 49 -7.66 -9.03 2.90
CA ARG A 49 -8.38 -10.30 3.03
C ARG A 49 -7.67 -11.33 3.89
N ILE A 50 -6.41 -11.13 4.21
CA ILE A 50 -5.67 -12.05 5.07
C ILE A 50 -6.34 -12.07 6.44
N ASP A 51 -6.74 -13.27 6.88
CA ASP A 51 -7.40 -13.45 8.18
C ASP A 51 -6.36 -13.47 9.30
N ILE A 52 -5.95 -12.28 9.71
CA ILE A 52 -4.94 -12.12 10.76
C ILE A 52 -5.46 -12.68 12.08
N ARG A 53 -6.72 -12.43 12.39
CA ARG A 53 -7.31 -12.90 13.65
C ARG A 53 -7.32 -14.43 13.72
N GLY A 54 -7.71 -15.09 12.64
CA GLY A 54 -7.67 -16.55 12.56
C GLY A 54 -6.26 -17.09 12.70
N LYS A 55 -5.28 -16.43 12.09
CA LYS A 55 -3.87 -16.83 12.20
C LYS A 55 -3.32 -16.68 13.61
N ILE A 56 -3.73 -15.66 14.35
CA ILE A 56 -3.30 -15.44 15.73
C ILE A 56 -3.75 -16.59 16.63
N PHE A 57 -4.95 -17.12 16.41
CA PHE A 57 -5.50 -18.20 17.22
C PHE A 57 -5.15 -19.58 16.72
N ASP A 58 -4.49 -19.70 15.58
CA ASP A 58 -4.01 -20.98 15.06
C ASP A 58 -2.64 -21.29 15.67
N LEU A 59 -2.51 -22.47 16.27
CA LEU A 59 -1.29 -22.87 16.96
C LEU A 59 -0.24 -23.51 16.05
N SER A 60 -0.51 -23.62 14.75
CA SER A 60 0.46 -24.18 13.81
C SER A 60 1.52 -23.14 13.48
N ASP A 61 2.77 -23.60 13.28
CA ASP A 61 3.88 -22.71 12.90
C ASP A 61 3.66 -22.02 11.56
N GLU A 62 2.89 -22.66 10.67
CA GLU A 62 2.59 -22.11 9.35
C GLU A 62 1.74 -20.85 9.40
N SER A 63 0.97 -20.67 10.47
CA SER A 63 0.10 -19.49 10.65
C SER A 63 0.87 -18.24 11.10
N ASP A 64 2.13 -18.39 11.51
CA ASP A 64 2.95 -17.24 11.94
C ASP A 64 3.43 -16.40 10.77
N TYR A 65 3.26 -16.88 9.55
CA TYR A 65 3.78 -16.25 8.35
C TYR A 65 2.73 -16.25 7.23
N GLU A 66 2.92 -15.34 6.29
CA GLU A 66 2.15 -15.31 5.04
C GLU A 66 3.11 -15.07 3.89
N PHE A 67 2.90 -15.79 2.79
CA PHE A 67 3.64 -15.56 1.56
C PHE A 67 2.89 -14.54 0.71
N VAL A 68 3.56 -13.46 0.38
CA VAL A 68 3.02 -12.43 -0.49
C VAL A 68 3.73 -12.54 -1.84
N GLU A 69 2.98 -12.92 -2.87
CA GLU A 69 3.51 -13.15 -4.20
C GLU A 69 2.67 -12.35 -5.21
N ILE A 70 3.25 -11.32 -5.77
CA ILE A 70 2.62 -10.46 -6.78
C ILE A 70 3.56 -10.37 -7.98
N PRO A 71 3.42 -11.27 -8.96
CA PRO A 71 4.33 -11.30 -10.12
C PRO A 71 4.34 -9.99 -10.91
N GLN A 72 3.20 -9.31 -11.02
CA GLN A 72 3.09 -8.05 -11.76
C GLN A 72 3.97 -6.94 -11.17
N ALA A 73 4.24 -7.00 -9.87
CA ALA A 73 5.09 -6.05 -9.18
C ALA A 73 6.47 -6.63 -8.87
N ASN A 74 6.76 -7.83 -9.36
CA ASN A 74 7.99 -8.56 -9.07
C ASN A 74 8.23 -8.70 -7.57
N LEU A 75 7.17 -9.00 -6.84
CA LEU A 75 7.18 -9.07 -5.37
C LEU A 75 7.00 -10.51 -4.90
N TYR A 76 7.97 -10.98 -4.11
CA TYR A 76 7.95 -12.30 -3.48
C TYR A 76 8.49 -12.16 -2.08
N GLN A 77 7.61 -12.20 -1.07
CA GLN A 77 8.03 -11.99 0.32
C GLN A 77 7.30 -12.94 1.26
N LYS A 78 8.05 -13.46 2.23
CA LYS A 78 7.49 -14.16 3.36
C LYS A 78 7.45 -13.18 4.53
N LEU A 79 6.25 -12.87 5.01
CA LEU A 79 6.06 -11.85 6.05
C LEU A 79 5.52 -12.49 7.32
N THR A 80 5.98 -11.99 8.47
CA THR A 80 5.40 -12.34 9.76
C THR A 80 4.05 -11.65 9.91
N LEU A 81 3.24 -12.10 10.88
CA LEU A 81 1.97 -11.44 11.17
C LEU A 81 2.12 -9.96 11.51
N CYS A 82 3.15 -9.63 12.31
CA CYS A 82 3.43 -8.23 12.64
C CYS A 82 3.73 -7.41 11.39
N GLU A 83 4.53 -7.98 10.50
CA GLU A 83 4.87 -7.31 9.24
C GLU A 83 3.64 -7.11 8.35
N ILE A 84 2.73 -8.08 8.33
CA ILE A 84 1.48 -7.96 7.56
C ILE A 84 0.61 -6.84 8.12
N ILE A 85 0.49 -6.73 9.43
CA ILE A 85 -0.27 -5.67 10.07
C ILE A 85 0.34 -4.30 9.72
N GLN A 86 1.65 -4.19 9.79
CA GLN A 86 2.37 -2.96 9.46
C GLN A 86 2.26 -2.61 7.97
N LEU A 87 2.35 -3.61 7.10
CA LEU A 87 2.17 -3.42 5.67
C LEU A 87 0.73 -3.00 5.34
N ARG A 88 -0.25 -3.59 6.01
CA ARG A 88 -1.66 -3.21 5.85
C ARG A 88 -1.88 -1.74 6.21
N GLU A 89 -1.26 -1.27 7.28
CA GLU A 89 -1.32 0.13 7.69
C GLU A 89 -0.77 1.04 6.59
N LEU A 90 0.39 0.70 6.05
CA LEU A 90 1.02 1.49 4.98
C LEU A 90 0.15 1.51 3.72
N ILE A 91 -0.36 0.36 3.31
CA ILE A 91 -1.18 0.24 2.09
C ILE A 91 -2.49 1.01 2.24
N ASN A 92 -3.16 0.88 3.38
CA ASN A 92 -4.44 1.57 3.60
C ASN A 92 -4.24 3.08 3.73
N GLY A 93 -3.15 3.52 4.36
CA GLY A 93 -2.80 4.94 4.42
C GLY A 93 -2.48 5.50 3.04
N THR A 94 -1.77 4.74 2.22
CA THR A 94 -1.47 5.12 0.84
C THR A 94 -2.75 5.26 0.02
N HIS A 95 -3.67 4.29 0.14
CA HIS A 95 -4.95 4.34 -0.54
C HIS A 95 -5.77 5.56 -0.13
N PHE A 96 -5.81 5.85 1.17
CA PHE A 96 -6.48 7.04 1.68
C PHE A 96 -5.89 8.32 1.09
N ALA A 97 -4.56 8.41 1.01
CA ALA A 97 -3.89 9.59 0.45
C ALA A 97 -4.21 9.77 -1.04
N ILE A 98 -4.28 8.67 -1.80
CA ILE A 98 -4.66 8.71 -3.21
C ILE A 98 -6.08 9.25 -3.37
N GLU A 99 -7.02 8.75 -2.58
CA GLU A 99 -8.41 9.21 -2.61
C GLU A 99 -8.54 10.68 -2.20
N LEU A 100 -7.81 11.08 -1.16
CA LEU A 100 -7.83 12.46 -0.69
C LEU A 100 -7.29 13.42 -1.75
N ASN A 101 -6.18 13.06 -2.41
CA ASN A 101 -5.61 13.88 -3.47
C ASN A 101 -6.57 14.01 -4.65
N SER A 102 -7.25 12.94 -5.00
CA SER A 102 -8.26 12.94 -6.06
C SER A 102 -9.42 13.87 -5.72
N LEU A 103 -9.91 13.81 -4.48
CA LEU A 103 -11.00 14.65 -4.00
C LEU A 103 -10.60 16.13 -4.01
N ILE A 104 -9.42 16.45 -3.53
CA ILE A 104 -8.91 17.83 -3.52
C ILE A 104 -8.83 18.36 -4.95
N HIS A 105 -8.34 17.55 -5.87
CA HIS A 105 -8.24 17.92 -7.28
C HIS A 105 -9.61 18.23 -7.88
N GLU A 106 -10.62 17.42 -7.58
CA GLU A 106 -11.99 17.65 -8.03
C GLU A 106 -12.56 18.96 -7.48
N LEU A 107 -12.32 19.25 -6.21
CA LEU A 107 -12.81 20.49 -5.58
C LEU A 107 -12.19 21.72 -6.21
N ILE A 108 -10.89 21.69 -6.50
CA ILE A 108 -10.20 22.79 -7.17
C ILE A 108 -10.77 22.99 -8.59
N TYR A 109 -11.05 21.90 -9.29
CA TYR A 109 -11.62 21.96 -10.63
C TYR A 109 -13.01 22.59 -10.62
N GLN A 110 -13.85 22.24 -9.65
CA GLN A 110 -15.20 22.81 -9.51
C GLN A 110 -15.16 24.30 -9.20
N GLU A 111 -14.24 24.75 -8.39
CA GLU A 111 -14.09 26.18 -8.08
C GLU A 111 -13.70 26.98 -9.31
N GLN A 112 -12.87 26.43 -10.17
CA GLN A 112 -12.47 27.09 -11.43
C GLN A 112 -13.63 27.18 -12.41
N GLU A 113 -14.55 26.21 -12.40
CA GLU A 113 -15.71 26.22 -13.27
C GLU A 113 -16.81 27.17 -12.81
N SER A 114 -16.85 27.51 -11.52
CA SER A 114 -17.90 28.36 -10.95
C SER A 114 -17.65 29.86 -11.18
N ILE A 115 -16.58 30.21 -11.82
CA ILE A 115 -16.27 31.59 -12.19
C ILE A 115 -16.80 31.85 -13.63
#